data_2657fbe73ee357971187e3ced6a97b6f
#
_entry.id   2657fbe73ee357971187e3ced6a97b6f
#
_cell.length_a   1.000
_cell.length_b   1.000
_cell.length_c   1.000
_cell.angle_alpha   90.00
_cell.angle_beta   90.00
_cell.angle_gamma   90.00
#
_symmetry.space_group_name_H-M   'P 1'
#
loop_
_entity.id
_entity.type
_entity.pdbx_description
1 polymer ?
#
loop_
_entity_poly.entity_id
_entity_poly.type
_entity_poly.pdbx_seq_one_letter_code
_entity_poly.pdbx_strand_id
1 'polypeptide(L)'
;MTKKNVSILLVEDNPSDVALFQEMLDVADPVRFELTHCNTLSRALTLLSEGNFGIILLDLSLPDGKGLDTVVRTHAAAPNVPIVVMSGLGDEELAVLALHEGAQDYLVKGQVDSDLLIRAMRYAIERKQAEDALRKAHDNLELRVQERTTELMVANEQLLQGIEERRKAEESLLKALKEVKILRNKLREENVYLREEFNLLHSHEDIIGNSEGIKTVLKQIEQVASTDSTVLIQGDTGTGKELVANAIHGLSSRKARLMIKVNCAALPPTLIESELSGREKGAFTGALSKQIGRFELADSSTIFLDEIDALPLELQAKLLRVIESGEFERLGSPRTVKVDVRIIAATNRDLARVVCQGGFREDLYYRLNVFQIIVPPLRERREDILPLLWSFVQGFSKRMGKRIESIPQKGVEALQAYSWPGNVRELRNVAERAMISTTGAVLHLDVPKMAQSGVGQSETLEEVEKQHIIEALNTTGWRVSGKDGAAEILGINPKTLESRMQRLGIHRSKKNA
;
A
#
# COMPACT_ATOMS: atom_id res chain seq x y z
N MET A 1 -60.26 42.52 22.59
CA MET A 1 -59.30 43.55 23.11
C MET A 1 -59.67 43.81 24.53
N THR A 2 -58.85 43.45 25.50
CA THR A 2 -59.01 43.70 26.94
C THR A 2 -58.90 45.20 27.17
N LYS A 3 -59.99 45.80 27.62
CA LYS A 3 -60.00 47.22 28.03
C LYS A 3 -58.93 47.39 29.15
N LYS A 4 -57.83 48.04 28.84
CA LYS A 4 -56.74 48.28 29.79
C LYS A 4 -57.13 49.51 30.65
N ASN A 5 -57.40 49.30 31.93
CA ASN A 5 -57.61 50.42 32.84
C ASN A 5 -56.26 51.16 32.97
N VAL A 6 -56.28 52.48 32.86
CA VAL A 6 -55.13 53.35 33.08
C VAL A 6 -55.28 54.02 34.45
N SER A 7 -54.37 53.72 35.37
CA SER A 7 -54.33 54.37 36.68
C SER A 7 -53.66 55.74 36.54
N ILE A 8 -54.34 56.80 36.90
CA ILE A 8 -53.89 58.19 36.82
C ILE A 8 -53.63 58.69 38.21
N LEU A 9 -52.47 59.26 38.41
CA LEU A 9 -52.23 60.07 39.61
C LEU A 9 -52.39 61.55 39.27
N LEU A 10 -53.42 62.19 39.83
CA LEU A 10 -53.66 63.62 39.73
C LEU A 10 -53.09 64.31 40.96
N VAL A 11 -52.13 65.18 40.73
CA VAL A 11 -51.53 66.01 41.81
C VAL A 11 -51.97 67.47 41.61
N GLU A 12 -52.94 67.92 42.43
CA GLU A 12 -53.63 69.18 42.25
C GLU A 12 -54.17 69.61 43.55
N ASP A 13 -53.93 70.86 43.98
CA ASP A 13 -54.38 71.41 45.30
C ASP A 13 -55.72 72.17 45.16
N ASN A 14 -56.11 72.61 43.97
CA ASN A 14 -57.36 73.32 43.72
C ASN A 14 -58.57 72.38 43.54
N PRO A 15 -59.54 72.30 44.46
CA PRO A 15 -60.65 71.38 44.36
C PRO A 15 -61.55 71.61 43.10
N SER A 16 -61.58 72.83 42.56
CA SER A 16 -62.32 73.10 41.29
C SER A 16 -61.67 72.50 40.10
N ASP A 17 -60.36 72.51 39.98
CA ASP A 17 -59.60 71.92 38.94
C ASP A 17 -59.68 70.38 39.00
N VAL A 18 -59.62 69.79 40.19
CA VAL A 18 -59.84 68.36 40.40
C VAL A 18 -61.19 67.91 39.89
N ALA A 19 -62.28 68.64 40.24
CA ALA A 19 -63.61 68.28 39.76
C ALA A 19 -63.71 68.36 38.22
N LEU A 20 -63.10 69.38 37.64
CA LEU A 20 -63.03 69.56 36.21
C LEU A 20 -62.33 68.43 35.49
N PHE A 21 -61.16 68.06 35.98
CA PHE A 21 -60.42 66.91 35.35
C PHE A 21 -61.17 65.62 35.57
N GLN A 22 -61.83 65.40 36.68
CA GLN A 22 -62.68 64.22 36.90
C GLN A 22 -63.86 64.13 35.90
N GLU A 23 -64.55 65.21 35.69
CA GLU A 23 -65.60 65.30 34.73
C GLU A 23 -65.09 65.05 33.31
N MET A 24 -63.96 65.60 32.91
CA MET A 24 -63.32 65.39 31.62
C MET A 24 -62.92 63.91 31.40
N LEU A 25 -62.50 63.23 32.44
CA LEU A 25 -62.12 61.80 32.33
C LEU A 25 -63.33 60.87 32.33
N ASP A 26 -64.47 61.24 32.99
CA ASP A 26 -65.71 60.46 33.01
C ASP A 26 -66.45 60.49 31.67
N VAL A 27 -66.26 61.53 30.86
CA VAL A 27 -66.74 61.63 29.51
C VAL A 27 -66.00 60.71 28.51
N ALA A 28 -64.85 60.22 28.88
CA ALA A 28 -64.00 59.47 27.97
C ALA A 28 -64.41 58.00 27.83
N ASP A 29 -65.11 57.63 26.73
CA ASP A 29 -65.31 56.23 26.30
C ASP A 29 -64.37 55.89 25.15
N PRO A 30 -63.67 54.79 25.13
CA PRO A 30 -63.86 53.45 25.75
C PRO A 30 -62.80 53.06 26.78
N VAL A 31 -61.98 53.97 27.32
CA VAL A 31 -60.89 53.69 28.29
C VAL A 31 -61.40 54.03 29.66
N ARG A 32 -61.35 53.07 30.59
CA ARG A 32 -61.57 53.37 32.01
C ARG A 32 -60.31 53.96 32.63
N PHE A 33 -60.44 55.17 33.12
CA PHE A 33 -59.41 55.84 33.90
C PHE A 33 -59.72 55.68 35.37
N GLU A 34 -58.77 55.17 36.14
CA GLU A 34 -58.81 55.15 37.62
C GLU A 34 -58.04 56.33 38.13
N LEU A 35 -58.75 57.35 38.62
CA LEU A 35 -58.18 58.56 39.10
C LEU A 35 -57.88 58.44 40.60
N THR A 36 -56.61 58.59 40.98
CA THR A 36 -56.18 58.79 42.37
C THR A 36 -55.75 60.26 42.53
N HIS A 37 -56.36 60.97 43.43
CA HIS A 37 -56.07 62.37 43.62
C HIS A 37 -55.25 62.57 44.89
N CYS A 38 -54.29 63.54 44.89
CA CYS A 38 -53.62 64.09 46.08
C CYS A 38 -53.34 65.57 45.85
N ASN A 39 -53.30 66.30 46.95
CA ASN A 39 -53.22 67.77 47.00
C ASN A 39 -51.81 68.31 47.37
N THR A 40 -50.84 67.47 47.52
CA THR A 40 -49.46 67.83 47.86
C THR A 40 -48.45 66.91 47.12
N LEU A 41 -47.28 67.47 46.80
CA LEU A 41 -46.21 66.72 46.17
C LEU A 41 -45.69 65.58 47.08
N SER A 42 -45.57 65.84 48.39
CA SER A 42 -45.10 64.83 49.36
C SER A 42 -46.03 63.64 49.43
N ARG A 43 -47.36 63.82 49.28
CA ARG A 43 -48.31 62.72 49.23
C ARG A 43 -48.23 61.99 47.91
N ALA A 44 -48.03 62.73 46.80
CA ALA A 44 -47.82 62.15 45.49
C ALA A 44 -46.60 61.19 45.44
N LEU A 45 -45.45 61.63 46.01
CA LEU A 45 -44.21 60.82 46.10
C LEU A 45 -44.44 59.56 46.94
N THR A 46 -45.23 59.64 48.00
CA THR A 46 -45.59 58.43 48.79
C THR A 46 -46.41 57.48 47.99
N LEU A 47 -47.45 57.95 47.32
CA LEU A 47 -48.33 57.11 46.43
C LEU A 47 -47.56 56.48 45.27
N LEU A 48 -46.59 57.19 44.69
CA LEU A 48 -45.74 56.66 43.61
C LEU A 48 -44.81 55.52 44.10
N SER A 49 -44.42 55.53 45.38
CA SER A 49 -43.65 54.43 45.98
C SER A 49 -44.52 53.22 46.37
N GLU A 50 -45.80 53.39 46.59
CA GLU A 50 -46.75 52.34 47.02
C GLU A 50 -47.54 51.71 45.87
N GLY A 51 -47.72 52.46 44.80
CA GLY A 51 -48.61 52.03 43.66
C GLY A 51 -48.00 52.17 42.30
N ASN A 52 -48.63 51.46 41.36
CA ASN A 52 -48.24 51.54 39.94
C ASN A 52 -49.24 52.41 39.17
N PHE A 53 -48.79 53.58 38.78
CA PHE A 53 -49.56 54.51 37.98
C PHE A 53 -49.17 54.41 36.49
N GLY A 54 -50.16 54.55 35.62
CA GLY A 54 -49.95 54.58 34.19
C GLY A 54 -49.54 55.94 33.64
N ILE A 55 -49.92 57.00 34.38
CA ILE A 55 -49.59 58.39 34.02
C ILE A 55 -49.78 59.32 35.28
N ILE A 56 -49.02 60.40 35.34
CA ILE A 56 -49.13 61.42 36.31
C ILE A 56 -49.58 62.74 35.67
N LEU A 57 -50.64 63.32 36.18
CA LEU A 57 -51.05 64.70 35.88
C LEU A 57 -50.55 65.55 37.02
N LEU A 58 -49.64 66.48 36.75
CA LEU A 58 -48.92 67.22 37.81
C LEU A 58 -49.11 68.72 37.67
N ASP A 59 -49.69 69.32 38.66
CA ASP A 59 -49.70 70.81 38.77
C ASP A 59 -48.33 71.33 39.22
N LEU A 60 -47.88 72.43 38.58
CA LEU A 60 -46.65 73.12 38.91
C LEU A 60 -46.74 74.00 40.13
N SER A 61 -47.93 74.34 40.63
CA SER A 61 -48.19 75.29 41.71
C SER A 61 -48.81 74.59 42.90
N LEU A 62 -48.05 73.67 43.54
CA LEU A 62 -48.47 72.91 44.72
C LEU A 62 -48.05 73.62 46.02
N PRO A 63 -48.77 73.41 47.18
CA PRO A 63 -48.46 74.03 48.45
C PRO A 63 -47.07 73.73 48.98
N ASP A 64 -46.52 72.53 48.66
CA ASP A 64 -45.24 72.01 49.16
C ASP A 64 -44.20 71.83 48.04
N GLY A 65 -44.45 72.36 46.79
CA GLY A 65 -43.55 72.36 45.69
C GLY A 65 -43.98 73.36 44.59
N LYS A 66 -43.00 74.04 43.96
CA LYS A 66 -43.31 75.05 42.94
C LYS A 66 -42.42 74.89 41.71
N GLY A 67 -43.03 75.04 40.53
CA GLY A 67 -42.32 75.05 39.26
C GLY A 67 -41.63 73.74 38.88
N LEU A 68 -40.42 73.84 38.33
CA LEU A 68 -39.63 72.69 37.86
C LEU A 68 -39.23 71.67 38.89
N ASP A 69 -39.05 72.10 40.18
CA ASP A 69 -38.70 71.19 41.30
C ASP A 69 -39.73 70.07 41.45
N THR A 70 -41.03 70.36 41.24
CA THR A 70 -42.10 69.37 41.33
C THR A 70 -41.93 68.28 40.25
N VAL A 71 -41.54 68.66 39.02
CA VAL A 71 -41.30 67.73 37.92
C VAL A 71 -40.08 66.87 38.18
N VAL A 72 -38.93 67.49 38.56
CA VAL A 72 -37.68 66.77 38.82
C VAL A 72 -37.87 65.75 39.95
N ARG A 73 -38.50 66.07 41.02
CA ARG A 73 -38.74 65.17 42.16
C ARG A 73 -39.72 64.05 41.81
N THR A 74 -40.78 64.38 41.07
CA THR A 74 -41.74 63.37 40.59
C THR A 74 -41.11 62.43 39.60
N HIS A 75 -40.30 62.92 38.63
CA HIS A 75 -39.57 62.09 37.65
C HIS A 75 -38.53 61.22 38.36
N ALA A 76 -37.80 61.72 39.29
CA ALA A 76 -36.83 60.95 40.08
C ALA A 76 -37.51 59.81 40.87
N ALA A 77 -38.71 60.03 41.44
CA ALA A 77 -39.47 59.01 42.15
C ALA A 77 -40.13 57.97 41.27
N ALA A 78 -40.52 58.33 40.06
CA ALA A 78 -41.17 57.42 39.10
C ALA A 78 -40.67 57.64 37.68
N PRO A 79 -39.38 57.25 37.36
CA PRO A 79 -38.75 57.57 36.07
C PRO A 79 -39.42 56.85 34.87
N ASN A 80 -40.17 55.81 35.13
CA ASN A 80 -40.85 55.01 34.09
C ASN A 80 -42.30 55.43 33.89
N VAL A 81 -42.85 56.34 34.68
CA VAL A 81 -44.23 56.82 34.56
C VAL A 81 -44.22 58.14 33.81
N PRO A 82 -45.00 58.26 32.72
CA PRO A 82 -45.07 59.52 32.01
C PRO A 82 -45.75 60.60 32.83
N ILE A 83 -45.21 61.80 32.75
CA ILE A 83 -45.72 63.00 33.48
C ILE A 83 -46.25 63.97 32.46
N VAL A 84 -47.51 64.38 32.61
CA VAL A 84 -48.13 65.48 31.87
C VAL A 84 -48.29 66.63 32.91
N VAL A 85 -47.66 67.74 32.59
CA VAL A 85 -47.69 68.92 33.47
C VAL A 85 -48.91 69.75 33.14
N MET A 86 -49.54 70.27 34.17
CA MET A 86 -50.64 71.21 34.08
C MET A 86 -50.13 72.62 34.57
N SER A 87 -50.26 73.62 33.72
CA SER A 87 -49.79 74.98 33.95
C SER A 87 -50.91 75.98 33.90
N GLY A 88 -50.79 77.10 34.68
CA GLY A 88 -51.74 78.24 34.64
C GLY A 88 -51.54 79.09 33.39
N LEU A 89 -52.50 79.97 33.13
CA LEU A 89 -52.44 80.99 32.06
C LEU A 89 -51.24 81.95 32.38
N GLY A 90 -50.17 81.89 31.62
CA GLY A 90 -48.97 82.68 31.74
C GLY A 90 -47.66 81.92 32.11
N ASP A 91 -47.71 80.60 32.34
CA ASP A 91 -46.59 79.76 32.72
C ASP A 91 -46.03 78.92 31.59
N GLU A 92 -46.24 79.32 30.30
CA GLU A 92 -45.83 78.57 29.10
C GLU A 92 -44.31 78.31 29.02
N GLU A 93 -43.50 79.29 29.44
CA GLU A 93 -42.03 79.12 29.53
C GLU A 93 -41.64 78.04 30.52
N LEU A 94 -42.28 77.96 31.69
CA LEU A 94 -42.05 76.91 32.67
C LEU A 94 -42.54 75.57 32.20
N ALA A 95 -43.62 75.49 31.43
CA ALA A 95 -44.13 74.23 30.83
C ALA A 95 -43.17 73.66 29.79
N VAL A 96 -42.55 74.49 28.96
CA VAL A 96 -41.53 74.05 28.00
C VAL A 96 -40.28 73.53 28.71
N LEU A 97 -39.84 74.23 29.80
CA LEU A 97 -38.71 73.76 30.62
C LEU A 97 -39.03 72.45 31.34
N ALA A 98 -40.28 72.22 31.75
CA ALA A 98 -40.71 70.96 32.35
C ALA A 98 -40.53 69.72 31.36
N LEU A 99 -40.65 69.91 30.05
CA LEU A 99 -40.34 68.87 29.06
C LEU A 99 -38.88 68.48 29.06
N HIS A 100 -37.94 69.42 29.29
CA HIS A 100 -36.51 69.13 29.40
C HIS A 100 -36.18 68.40 30.70
N GLU A 101 -36.98 68.60 31.76
CA GLU A 101 -36.77 67.95 33.06
C GLU A 101 -37.49 66.59 33.19
N GLY A 102 -38.09 66.08 32.13
CA GLY A 102 -38.61 64.72 32.05
C GLY A 102 -40.14 64.60 31.96
N ALA A 103 -40.86 65.69 31.84
CA ALA A 103 -42.27 65.67 31.48
C ALA A 103 -42.44 65.27 30.02
N GLN A 104 -43.44 64.49 29.68
CA GLN A 104 -43.72 64.06 28.30
C GLN A 104 -44.58 65.08 27.52
N ASP A 105 -45.42 65.82 28.21
CA ASP A 105 -46.29 66.83 27.61
C ASP A 105 -46.73 67.85 28.68
N TYR A 106 -47.33 68.94 28.21
CA TYR A 106 -47.95 69.92 29.13
C TYR A 106 -49.33 70.36 28.60
N LEU A 107 -50.17 70.77 29.52
CA LEU A 107 -51.53 71.28 29.32
C LEU A 107 -51.75 72.61 30.02
N VAL A 108 -52.36 73.60 29.36
CA VAL A 108 -52.67 74.90 29.93
C VAL A 108 -54.06 74.87 30.57
N LYS A 109 -54.20 75.06 31.84
CA LYS A 109 -55.49 75.11 32.58
C LYS A 109 -56.41 76.13 31.95
N GLY A 110 -57.68 75.78 31.75
CA GLY A 110 -58.68 76.65 31.13
C GLY A 110 -58.68 76.61 29.61
N GLN A 111 -57.72 76.00 28.97
CA GLN A 111 -57.71 75.73 27.51
C GLN A 111 -57.84 74.23 27.18
N VAL A 112 -57.94 73.38 28.14
CA VAL A 112 -58.00 71.91 28.02
C VAL A 112 -59.47 71.50 27.92
N ASP A 113 -59.80 70.71 26.91
CA ASP A 113 -61.07 69.97 26.82
C ASP A 113 -60.76 68.45 27.02
N SER A 114 -61.83 67.64 27.14
CA SER A 114 -61.70 66.20 27.34
C SER A 114 -60.91 65.51 26.25
N ASP A 115 -61.04 65.90 25.01
CA ASP A 115 -60.34 65.28 23.86
C ASP A 115 -58.89 65.59 23.87
N LEU A 116 -58.50 66.82 24.20
CA LEU A 116 -57.09 67.24 24.31
C LEU A 116 -56.36 66.52 25.48
N LEU A 117 -57.01 66.44 26.66
CA LEU A 117 -56.48 65.71 27.83
C LEU A 117 -56.23 64.25 27.49
N ILE A 118 -57.20 63.56 26.92
CA ILE A 118 -57.09 62.15 26.59
C ILE A 118 -55.99 61.93 25.57
N ARG A 119 -55.89 62.80 24.55
CA ARG A 119 -54.87 62.73 23.51
C ARG A 119 -53.46 62.93 24.09
N ALA A 120 -53.26 63.97 24.94
CA ALA A 120 -51.99 64.25 25.61
C ALA A 120 -51.57 63.07 26.49
N MET A 121 -52.47 62.54 27.29
CA MET A 121 -52.20 61.35 28.09
C MET A 121 -51.82 60.13 27.26
N ARG A 122 -52.51 59.87 26.19
CA ARG A 122 -52.20 58.74 25.29
C ARG A 122 -50.83 58.89 24.64
N TYR A 123 -50.51 60.05 24.10
CA TYR A 123 -49.23 60.34 23.51
C TYR A 123 -48.09 60.25 24.50
N ALA A 124 -48.29 60.78 25.75
CA ALA A 124 -47.31 60.66 26.79
C ALA A 124 -47.00 59.20 27.17
N ILE A 125 -48.03 58.35 27.29
CA ILE A 125 -47.89 56.91 27.56
C ILE A 125 -47.19 56.20 26.40
N GLU A 126 -47.63 56.41 25.13
CA GLU A 126 -47.06 55.78 23.94
C GLU A 126 -45.57 56.17 23.76
N ARG A 127 -45.25 57.46 23.94
CA ARG A 127 -43.89 57.97 23.84
C ARG A 127 -42.98 57.31 24.88
N LYS A 128 -43.42 57.24 26.14
CA LYS A 128 -42.66 56.62 27.22
C LYS A 128 -42.41 55.12 26.99
N GLN A 129 -43.46 54.40 26.51
CA GLN A 129 -43.35 53.01 26.17
C GLN A 129 -42.35 52.76 25.00
N ALA A 130 -42.33 53.65 24.00
CA ALA A 130 -41.39 53.56 22.88
C ALA A 130 -39.95 53.82 23.33
N GLU A 131 -39.73 54.84 24.19
CA GLU A 131 -38.42 55.14 24.77
C GLU A 131 -37.86 53.96 25.59
N ASP A 132 -38.72 53.36 26.44
CA ASP A 132 -38.33 52.21 27.26
C ASP A 132 -38.05 50.94 26.41
N ALA A 133 -38.85 50.74 25.37
CA ALA A 133 -38.62 49.63 24.42
C ALA A 133 -37.31 49.80 23.64
N LEU A 134 -37.04 51.05 23.19
CA LEU A 134 -35.79 51.35 22.47
C LEU A 134 -34.56 51.14 23.38
N ARG A 135 -34.62 51.60 24.64
CA ARG A 135 -33.54 51.40 25.63
C ARG A 135 -33.27 49.92 25.86
N LYS A 136 -34.34 49.13 26.12
CA LYS A 136 -34.22 47.68 26.29
C LYS A 136 -33.66 46.97 25.04
N ALA A 137 -34.04 47.42 23.88
CA ALA A 137 -33.51 46.88 22.61
C ALA A 137 -32.02 47.22 22.45
N HIS A 138 -31.64 48.46 22.81
CA HIS A 138 -30.22 48.89 22.78
C HIS A 138 -29.35 48.07 23.73
N ASP A 139 -29.76 47.94 24.99
CA ASP A 139 -29.03 47.18 26.01
C ASP A 139 -28.88 45.70 25.57
N ASN A 140 -29.92 45.09 25.01
CA ASN A 140 -29.88 43.74 24.49
C ASN A 140 -28.95 43.62 23.28
N LEU A 141 -28.92 44.63 22.40
CA LEU A 141 -28.03 44.64 21.25
C LEU A 141 -26.57 44.74 21.68
N GLU A 142 -26.26 45.63 22.63
CA GLU A 142 -24.90 45.75 23.18
C GLU A 142 -24.40 44.44 23.78
N LEU A 143 -25.23 43.78 24.60
CA LEU A 143 -24.89 42.48 25.18
C LEU A 143 -24.61 41.44 24.08
N ARG A 144 -25.50 41.39 23.08
CA ARG A 144 -25.33 40.43 21.95
C ARG A 144 -24.08 40.71 21.11
N VAL A 145 -23.76 41.99 20.89
CA VAL A 145 -22.52 42.39 20.20
C VAL A 145 -21.29 41.93 20.98
N GLN A 146 -21.32 42.13 22.30
CA GLN A 146 -20.21 41.72 23.16
C GLN A 146 -20.01 40.21 23.20
N GLU A 147 -21.10 39.43 23.30
CA GLU A 147 -21.08 37.98 23.21
C GLU A 147 -20.52 37.51 21.89
N ARG A 148 -21.02 38.06 20.76
CA ARG A 148 -20.56 37.70 19.44
C ARG A 148 -19.10 38.08 19.18
N THR A 149 -18.66 39.21 19.73
CA THR A 149 -17.26 39.62 19.59
C THR A 149 -16.32 38.66 20.31
N THR A 150 -16.69 38.21 21.51
CA THR A 150 -15.92 37.19 22.24
C THR A 150 -15.92 35.84 21.54
N GLU A 151 -17.05 35.38 21.07
CA GLU A 151 -17.13 34.13 20.28
C GLU A 151 -16.25 34.20 19.02
N LEU A 152 -16.29 35.29 18.27
CA LEU A 152 -15.48 35.51 17.09
C LEU A 152 -13.99 35.57 17.41
N MET A 153 -13.59 36.18 18.53
CA MET A 153 -12.18 36.20 18.94
C MET A 153 -11.66 34.77 19.19
N VAL A 154 -12.42 33.97 19.97
CA VAL A 154 -12.04 32.58 20.24
C VAL A 154 -11.98 31.73 18.95
N ALA A 155 -12.99 31.86 18.10
CA ALA A 155 -13.01 31.14 16.83
C ALA A 155 -11.83 31.53 15.91
N ASN A 156 -11.49 32.82 15.88
CA ASN A 156 -10.39 33.32 15.07
C ASN A 156 -9.03 32.81 15.58
N GLU A 157 -8.86 32.76 16.90
CA GLU A 157 -7.65 32.20 17.52
C GLU A 157 -7.48 30.69 17.19
N GLN A 158 -8.57 29.91 17.28
CA GLN A 158 -8.57 28.50 16.90
C GLN A 158 -8.25 28.31 15.41
N LEU A 159 -8.80 29.14 14.53
CA LEU A 159 -8.50 29.10 13.10
C LEU A 159 -7.03 29.40 12.82
N LEU A 160 -6.46 30.41 13.48
CA LEU A 160 -5.04 30.76 13.32
C LEU A 160 -4.12 29.64 13.79
N GLN A 161 -4.44 28.98 14.90
CA GLN A 161 -3.71 27.79 15.37
C GLN A 161 -3.80 26.64 14.36
N GLY A 162 -5.00 26.34 13.86
CA GLY A 162 -5.20 25.31 12.85
C GLY A 162 -4.45 25.57 11.53
N ILE A 163 -4.38 26.82 11.09
CA ILE A 163 -3.61 27.23 9.90
C ILE A 163 -2.12 26.98 10.13
N GLU A 164 -1.59 27.33 11.30
CA GLU A 164 -0.17 27.15 11.60
C GLU A 164 0.21 25.66 11.71
N GLU A 165 -0.63 24.83 12.32
CA GLU A 165 -0.45 23.37 12.36
C GLU A 165 -0.45 22.75 10.96
N ARG A 166 -1.41 23.15 10.12
CA ARG A 166 -1.49 22.71 8.74
C ARG A 166 -0.25 23.10 7.93
N ARG A 167 0.23 24.34 8.11
CA ARG A 167 1.46 24.82 7.45
C ARG A 167 2.68 23.99 7.83
N LYS A 168 2.85 23.67 9.13
CA LYS A 168 3.94 22.79 9.61
C LYS A 168 3.84 21.38 9.03
N ALA A 169 2.63 20.83 8.96
CA ALA A 169 2.39 19.51 8.38
C ALA A 169 2.71 19.49 6.87
N GLU A 170 2.32 20.52 6.13
CA GLU A 170 2.63 20.66 4.70
C GLU A 170 4.14 20.79 4.44
N GLU A 171 4.86 21.56 5.26
CA GLU A 171 6.32 21.67 5.17
C GLU A 171 7.02 20.33 5.45
N SER A 172 6.55 19.58 6.46
CA SER A 172 7.07 18.25 6.78
C SER A 172 6.82 17.25 5.64
N LEU A 173 5.62 17.27 5.06
CA LEU A 173 5.26 16.42 3.93
C LEU A 173 6.12 16.72 2.69
N LEU A 174 6.36 18.00 2.39
CA LEU A 174 7.23 18.41 1.29
C LEU A 174 8.67 17.94 1.47
N LYS A 175 9.20 17.98 2.72
CA LYS A 175 10.54 17.45 3.03
C LYS A 175 10.58 15.94 2.79
N ALA A 176 9.60 15.18 3.33
CA ALA A 176 9.53 13.74 3.14
C ALA A 176 9.40 13.34 1.65
N LEU A 177 8.60 14.07 0.86
CA LEU A 177 8.48 13.84 -0.57
C LEU A 177 9.80 14.06 -1.32
N LYS A 178 10.57 15.11 -0.94
CA LYS A 178 11.90 15.34 -1.52
C LYS A 178 12.87 14.20 -1.20
N GLU A 179 12.89 13.71 0.04
CA GLU A 179 13.74 12.57 0.44
C GLU A 179 13.36 11.29 -0.31
N VAL A 180 12.08 10.97 -0.40
CA VAL A 180 11.59 9.82 -1.18
C VAL A 180 12.01 9.92 -2.65
N LYS A 181 11.93 11.11 -3.24
CA LYS A 181 12.36 11.35 -4.64
C LYS A 181 13.86 11.12 -4.82
N ILE A 182 14.68 11.62 -3.89
CA ILE A 182 16.14 11.42 -3.92
C ILE A 182 16.48 9.94 -3.77
N LEU A 183 15.92 9.26 -2.77
CA LEU A 183 16.13 7.83 -2.55
C LEU A 183 15.71 6.98 -3.75
N ARG A 184 14.55 7.30 -4.35
CA ARG A 184 14.07 6.62 -5.56
C ARG A 184 15.03 6.79 -6.74
N ASN A 185 15.56 8.00 -6.94
CA ASN A 185 16.51 8.25 -8.02
C ASN A 185 17.83 7.51 -7.77
N LYS A 186 18.35 7.54 -6.54
CA LYS A 186 19.55 6.79 -6.15
C LYS A 186 19.37 5.27 -6.35
N LEU A 187 18.24 4.71 -5.92
CA LEU A 187 17.90 3.31 -6.14
C LEU A 187 17.78 2.97 -7.64
N ARG A 188 17.30 3.90 -8.45
CA ARG A 188 17.22 3.73 -9.91
C ARG A 188 18.60 3.73 -10.56
N GLU A 189 19.48 4.62 -10.14
CA GLU A 189 20.87 4.68 -10.61
C GLU A 189 21.66 3.43 -10.21
N GLU A 190 21.56 2.99 -8.94
CA GLU A 190 22.14 1.75 -8.47
C GLU A 190 21.59 0.53 -9.23
N ASN A 191 20.29 0.48 -9.51
CA ASN A 191 19.68 -0.60 -10.31
C ASN A 191 20.17 -0.60 -11.76
N VAL A 192 20.36 0.57 -12.38
CA VAL A 192 20.94 0.67 -13.73
C VAL A 192 22.38 0.20 -13.72
N TYR A 193 23.19 0.66 -12.75
CA TYR A 193 24.58 0.25 -12.59
C TYR A 193 24.70 -1.28 -12.38
N LEU A 194 23.92 -1.84 -11.46
CA LEU A 194 23.90 -3.29 -11.21
C LEU A 194 23.45 -4.09 -12.42
N ARG A 195 22.52 -3.55 -13.22
CA ARG A 195 22.10 -4.16 -14.48
C ARG A 195 23.20 -4.14 -15.54
N GLU A 196 23.88 -3.02 -15.67
CA GLU A 196 25.01 -2.91 -16.61
C GLU A 196 26.16 -3.83 -16.20
N GLU A 197 26.51 -3.89 -14.91
CA GLU A 197 27.52 -4.79 -14.38
C GLU A 197 27.11 -6.27 -14.55
N PHE A 198 25.84 -6.59 -14.27
CA PHE A 198 25.29 -7.93 -14.50
C PHE A 198 25.30 -8.30 -15.98
N ASN A 199 24.92 -7.39 -16.87
CA ASN A 199 24.97 -7.61 -18.32
C ASN A 199 26.40 -7.73 -18.85
N LEU A 200 27.35 -6.93 -18.32
CA LEU A 200 28.77 -7.05 -18.66
C LEU A 200 29.38 -8.39 -18.20
N LEU A 201 28.96 -8.89 -17.04
CA LEU A 201 29.37 -10.20 -16.52
C LEU A 201 28.77 -11.36 -17.32
N HIS A 202 27.58 -11.18 -17.95
CA HIS A 202 26.84 -12.21 -18.68
C HIS A 202 26.84 -12.01 -20.20
N SER A 203 27.38 -10.88 -20.72
CA SER A 203 27.45 -10.58 -22.15
C SER A 203 28.41 -11.50 -22.96
N HIS A 204 29.06 -12.46 -22.31
CA HIS A 204 29.91 -13.46 -22.96
C HIS A 204 29.29 -14.86 -22.97
N GLU A 205 28.03 -15.03 -22.62
CA GLU A 205 27.32 -16.31 -22.69
C GLU A 205 26.54 -16.43 -24.02
N ASP A 206 27.18 -16.18 -25.15
CA ASP A 206 26.63 -16.56 -26.44
C ASP A 206 26.53 -18.10 -26.52
N ILE A 207 25.46 -18.59 -27.11
CA ILE A 207 25.32 -20.01 -27.38
C ILE A 207 26.42 -20.40 -28.39
N ILE A 208 27.45 -21.09 -27.91
CA ILE A 208 28.61 -21.49 -28.71
C ILE A 208 28.35 -22.85 -29.32
N GLY A 209 28.51 -22.95 -30.63
CA GLY A 209 28.41 -24.20 -31.38
C GLY A 209 28.14 -23.94 -32.86
N ASN A 210 28.63 -24.86 -33.69
CA ASN A 210 28.49 -24.85 -35.15
C ASN A 210 27.72 -26.06 -35.67
N SER A 211 27.34 -26.98 -34.77
CA SER A 211 26.59 -28.17 -35.12
C SER A 211 25.20 -27.85 -35.70
N GLU A 212 24.69 -28.67 -36.59
CA GLU A 212 23.35 -28.48 -37.16
C GLU A 212 22.24 -28.50 -36.09
N GLY A 213 22.44 -29.27 -35.01
CA GLY A 213 21.51 -29.27 -33.87
C GLY A 213 21.42 -27.91 -33.17
N ILE A 214 22.56 -27.25 -32.93
CA ILE A 214 22.58 -25.91 -32.33
C ILE A 214 22.09 -24.83 -33.29
N LYS A 215 22.43 -24.92 -34.58
CA LYS A 215 21.88 -23.98 -35.57
C LYS A 215 20.35 -24.06 -35.65
N THR A 216 19.79 -25.26 -35.54
CA THR A 216 18.34 -25.45 -35.47
C THR A 216 17.74 -24.80 -34.23
N VAL A 217 18.37 -24.96 -33.05
CA VAL A 217 17.96 -24.29 -31.80
C VAL A 217 18.01 -22.78 -31.96
N LEU A 218 19.09 -22.21 -32.52
CA LEU A 218 19.23 -20.76 -32.74
C LEU A 218 18.12 -20.23 -33.65
N LYS A 219 17.83 -20.93 -34.75
CA LYS A 219 16.74 -20.57 -35.65
C LYS A 219 15.37 -20.63 -35.00
N GLN A 220 15.11 -21.63 -34.14
CA GLN A 220 13.88 -21.71 -33.34
C GLN A 220 13.77 -20.58 -32.32
N ILE A 221 14.89 -20.18 -31.69
CA ILE A 221 14.96 -19.02 -30.79
C ILE A 221 14.54 -17.76 -31.54
N GLU A 222 15.12 -17.47 -32.70
CA GLU A 222 14.77 -16.30 -33.53
C GLU A 222 13.28 -16.28 -33.92
N GLN A 223 12.72 -17.44 -34.28
CA GLN A 223 11.32 -17.56 -34.66
C GLN A 223 10.37 -17.23 -33.51
N VAL A 224 10.65 -17.73 -32.29
CA VAL A 224 9.73 -17.59 -31.15
C VAL A 224 9.96 -16.34 -30.33
N ALA A 225 11.13 -15.72 -30.39
CA ALA A 225 11.50 -14.59 -29.55
C ALA A 225 10.55 -13.39 -29.71
N SER A 226 10.10 -13.10 -30.93
CA SER A 226 9.22 -11.99 -31.25
C SER A 226 7.75 -12.20 -30.84
N THR A 227 7.38 -13.41 -30.41
CA THR A 227 6.01 -13.78 -30.01
C THR A 227 5.88 -13.78 -28.49
N ASP A 228 4.64 -13.71 -27.98
CA ASP A 228 4.35 -13.91 -26.56
C ASP A 228 3.99 -15.37 -26.21
N SER A 229 4.18 -16.29 -27.16
CA SER A 229 3.87 -17.70 -26.97
C SER A 229 4.69 -18.32 -25.86
N THR A 230 4.09 -19.28 -25.16
CA THR A 230 4.78 -20.11 -24.16
C THR A 230 5.80 -21.00 -24.83
N VAL A 231 6.99 -21.14 -24.28
CA VAL A 231 8.08 -21.96 -24.82
C VAL A 231 8.45 -23.05 -23.82
N LEU A 232 8.49 -24.28 -24.27
CA LEU A 232 8.99 -25.43 -23.51
C LEU A 232 10.37 -25.83 -24.03
N ILE A 233 11.40 -25.68 -23.19
CA ILE A 233 12.77 -26.07 -23.49
C ILE A 233 13.04 -27.45 -22.87
N GLN A 234 13.28 -28.44 -23.71
CA GLN A 234 13.59 -29.80 -23.29
C GLN A 234 15.05 -30.16 -23.60
N GLY A 235 15.71 -30.88 -22.70
CA GLY A 235 17.08 -31.35 -22.92
C GLY A 235 17.70 -31.85 -21.62
N ASP A 236 18.73 -32.70 -21.75
CA ASP A 236 19.44 -33.33 -20.64
C ASP A 236 19.99 -32.26 -19.66
N THR A 237 20.27 -32.66 -18.40
CA THR A 237 20.88 -31.78 -17.42
C THR A 237 22.23 -31.26 -17.93
N GLY A 238 22.47 -29.95 -17.80
CA GLY A 238 23.72 -29.32 -18.19
C GLY A 238 23.90 -29.03 -19.69
N THR A 239 22.85 -29.15 -20.51
CA THR A 239 22.89 -28.85 -21.96
C THR A 239 22.89 -27.35 -22.29
N GLY A 240 22.51 -26.47 -21.33
CA GLY A 240 22.44 -25.03 -21.52
C GLY A 240 21.04 -24.47 -21.72
N LYS A 241 19.99 -25.12 -21.20
CA LYS A 241 18.58 -24.66 -21.30
C LYS A 241 18.37 -23.23 -20.82
N GLU A 242 19.07 -22.83 -19.76
CA GLU A 242 19.02 -21.47 -19.23
C GLU A 242 19.58 -20.43 -20.22
N LEU A 243 20.64 -20.77 -20.97
CA LEU A 243 21.19 -19.90 -22.02
C LEU A 243 20.19 -19.69 -23.16
N VAL A 244 19.47 -20.76 -23.54
CA VAL A 244 18.41 -20.69 -24.52
C VAL A 244 17.28 -19.76 -24.05
N ALA A 245 16.87 -19.88 -22.79
CA ALA A 245 15.86 -18.99 -22.21
C ALA A 245 16.33 -17.52 -22.18
N ASN A 246 17.59 -17.27 -21.79
CA ASN A 246 18.19 -15.93 -21.83
C ASN A 246 18.21 -15.36 -23.26
N ALA A 247 18.55 -16.16 -24.27
CA ALA A 247 18.58 -15.75 -25.68
C ALA A 247 17.16 -15.41 -26.19
N ILE A 248 16.15 -16.23 -25.87
CA ILE A 248 14.75 -15.95 -26.23
C ILE A 248 14.30 -14.63 -25.61
N HIS A 249 14.57 -14.42 -24.33
CA HIS A 249 14.19 -13.18 -23.64
C HIS A 249 14.94 -11.98 -24.21
N GLY A 250 16.24 -12.10 -24.45
CA GLY A 250 17.10 -11.03 -24.99
C GLY A 250 16.71 -10.56 -26.39
N LEU A 251 16.11 -11.42 -27.19
CA LEU A 251 15.59 -11.10 -28.52
C LEU A 251 14.11 -10.72 -28.52
N SER A 252 13.42 -10.80 -27.36
CA SER A 252 11.99 -10.52 -27.25
C SER A 252 11.67 -9.02 -27.13
N SER A 253 10.38 -8.68 -27.31
CA SER A 253 9.84 -7.34 -27.04
C SER A 253 9.97 -6.94 -25.57
N ARG A 254 10.12 -7.90 -24.64
CA ARG A 254 10.19 -7.72 -23.20
C ARG A 254 11.63 -7.60 -22.66
N LYS A 255 12.65 -7.56 -23.52
CA LYS A 255 14.09 -7.49 -23.14
C LYS A 255 14.49 -6.31 -22.25
N ALA A 256 13.70 -5.24 -22.25
CA ALA A 256 13.95 -4.07 -21.41
C ALA A 256 13.75 -4.33 -19.92
N ARG A 257 13.03 -5.40 -19.55
CA ARG A 257 12.81 -5.83 -18.16
C ARG A 257 13.63 -7.08 -17.87
N LEU A 258 13.94 -7.31 -16.59
CA LEU A 258 14.66 -8.51 -16.17
C LEU A 258 13.78 -9.74 -16.31
N MET A 259 14.33 -10.83 -16.85
CA MET A 259 13.72 -12.14 -16.76
C MET A 259 13.78 -12.67 -15.33
N ILE A 260 12.65 -13.06 -14.79
CA ILE A 260 12.56 -13.64 -13.43
C ILE A 260 12.79 -15.14 -13.53
N LYS A 261 13.84 -15.65 -12.88
CA LYS A 261 14.22 -17.07 -12.90
C LYS A 261 13.74 -17.77 -11.64
N VAL A 262 13.13 -18.94 -11.78
CA VAL A 262 12.69 -19.79 -10.68
C VAL A 262 13.07 -21.22 -10.99
N ASN A 263 13.80 -21.85 -10.09
CA ASN A 263 14.04 -23.30 -10.15
C ASN A 263 13.00 -24.01 -9.28
N CYS A 264 12.16 -24.82 -9.90
CA CYS A 264 11.03 -25.49 -9.23
C CYS A 264 11.44 -26.65 -8.33
N ALA A 265 12.65 -27.20 -8.49
CA ALA A 265 13.17 -28.28 -7.65
C ALA A 265 14.02 -27.78 -6.47
N ALA A 266 14.41 -26.48 -6.44
CA ALA A 266 15.32 -25.96 -5.44
C ALA A 266 14.68 -25.75 -4.05
N LEU A 267 13.34 -25.70 -3.96
CA LEU A 267 12.59 -25.37 -2.75
C LEU A 267 11.58 -26.45 -2.39
N PRO A 268 11.31 -26.67 -1.10
CA PRO A 268 10.18 -27.50 -0.65
C PRO A 268 8.84 -27.00 -1.21
N PRO A 269 7.85 -27.89 -1.42
CA PRO A 269 6.54 -27.54 -2.01
C PRO A 269 5.83 -26.36 -1.36
N THR A 270 5.87 -26.25 -0.04
CA THR A 270 5.25 -25.16 0.72
C THR A 270 5.93 -23.80 0.52
N LEU A 271 7.24 -23.80 0.29
CA LEU A 271 8.00 -22.58 0.07
C LEU A 271 7.90 -22.12 -1.38
N ILE A 272 7.86 -23.03 -2.35
CA ILE A 272 7.76 -22.66 -3.77
C ILE A 272 6.43 -21.97 -4.09
N GLU A 273 5.33 -22.36 -3.42
CA GLU A 273 4.06 -21.65 -3.54
C GLU A 273 4.16 -20.19 -3.07
N SER A 274 4.75 -19.99 -1.88
CA SER A 274 4.98 -18.65 -1.33
C SER A 274 5.93 -17.81 -2.19
N GLU A 275 6.92 -18.43 -2.83
CA GLU A 275 7.82 -17.74 -3.77
C GLU A 275 7.09 -17.34 -5.06
N LEU A 276 6.32 -18.25 -5.68
CA LEU A 276 5.64 -17.99 -6.94
C LEU A 276 4.51 -16.97 -6.78
N SER A 277 3.58 -17.21 -5.85
CA SER A 277 2.36 -16.41 -5.70
C SER A 277 2.51 -15.26 -4.69
N GLY A 278 3.54 -15.30 -3.84
CA GLY A 278 3.66 -14.36 -2.72
C GLY A 278 2.74 -14.72 -1.55
N ARG A 279 2.87 -13.98 -0.45
CA ARG A 279 2.09 -14.20 0.77
C ARG A 279 1.68 -12.91 1.44
N GLU A 280 0.53 -12.93 2.09
CA GLU A 280 0.12 -11.89 3.04
C GLU A 280 0.63 -12.23 4.45
N LYS A 281 0.69 -11.22 5.31
CA LYS A 281 1.05 -11.42 6.73
C LYS A 281 0.05 -12.37 7.40
N GLY A 282 0.55 -13.42 8.06
CA GLY A 282 -0.30 -14.42 8.75
C GLY A 282 -0.79 -15.56 7.87
N ALA A 283 -0.33 -15.70 6.63
CA ALA A 283 -0.73 -16.78 5.72
C ALA A 283 -0.43 -18.19 6.26
N PHE A 284 0.63 -18.34 7.06
CA PHE A 284 0.98 -19.57 7.79
C PHE A 284 1.80 -19.24 9.03
N THR A 285 2.03 -20.22 9.91
CA THR A 285 2.86 -20.08 11.12
C THR A 285 4.29 -19.69 10.72
N GLY A 286 4.68 -18.41 10.98
CA GLY A 286 5.97 -17.85 10.57
C GLY A 286 5.92 -16.79 9.46
N ALA A 287 4.76 -16.51 8.87
CA ALA A 287 4.57 -15.43 7.90
C ALA A 287 4.49 -14.06 8.60
N LEU A 288 5.62 -13.53 9.05
CA LEU A 288 5.71 -12.28 9.81
C LEU A 288 5.43 -11.02 8.96
N SER A 289 5.68 -11.07 7.66
CA SER A 289 5.51 -9.95 6.73
C SER A 289 4.91 -10.39 5.40
N LYS A 290 4.28 -9.43 4.72
CA LYS A 290 3.86 -9.58 3.32
C LYS A 290 5.09 -9.74 2.43
N GLN A 291 5.02 -10.67 1.45
CA GLN A 291 6.05 -10.88 0.43
C GLN A 291 5.40 -10.88 -0.96
N ILE A 292 6.02 -10.13 -1.87
CA ILE A 292 5.62 -10.10 -3.28
C ILE A 292 6.11 -11.38 -3.97
N GLY A 293 5.25 -12.03 -4.76
CA GLY A 293 5.56 -13.25 -5.48
C GLY A 293 6.31 -13.02 -6.80
N ARG A 294 6.90 -14.11 -7.34
CA ARG A 294 7.65 -14.08 -8.60
C ARG A 294 6.77 -13.73 -9.79
N PHE A 295 5.48 -14.11 -9.79
CA PHE A 295 4.54 -13.71 -10.84
C PHE A 295 4.32 -12.20 -10.88
N GLU A 296 4.20 -11.55 -9.71
CA GLU A 296 4.09 -10.09 -9.65
C GLU A 296 5.38 -9.38 -10.08
N LEU A 297 6.54 -9.92 -9.69
CA LEU A 297 7.84 -9.39 -10.10
C LEU A 297 8.08 -9.53 -11.61
N ALA A 298 7.48 -10.56 -12.22
CA ALA A 298 7.56 -10.82 -13.66
C ALA A 298 6.50 -10.04 -14.47
N ASP A 299 5.67 -9.23 -13.85
CA ASP A 299 4.62 -8.48 -14.54
C ASP A 299 5.19 -7.63 -15.69
N SER A 300 4.59 -7.74 -16.87
CA SER A 300 5.04 -7.17 -18.13
C SER A 300 6.48 -7.59 -18.52
N SER A 301 6.94 -8.75 -18.05
CA SER A 301 8.24 -9.36 -18.36
C SER A 301 8.10 -10.84 -18.71
N THR A 302 9.18 -11.59 -18.53
CA THR A 302 9.25 -13.03 -18.77
C THR A 302 9.60 -13.74 -17.46
N ILE A 303 8.92 -14.85 -17.17
CA ILE A 303 9.32 -15.78 -16.11
C ILE A 303 9.91 -17.04 -16.75
N PHE A 304 11.06 -17.47 -16.24
CA PHE A 304 11.71 -18.72 -16.60
C PHE A 304 11.54 -19.73 -15.46
N LEU A 305 10.86 -20.83 -15.73
CA LEU A 305 10.58 -21.92 -14.78
C LEU A 305 11.47 -23.11 -15.13
N ASP A 306 12.56 -23.29 -14.39
CA ASP A 306 13.46 -24.44 -14.60
C ASP A 306 12.99 -25.63 -13.78
N GLU A 307 13.22 -26.85 -14.31
CA GLU A 307 12.79 -28.11 -13.70
C GLU A 307 11.28 -28.13 -13.39
N ILE A 308 10.45 -27.71 -14.37
CA ILE A 308 9.01 -27.57 -14.22
C ILE A 308 8.29 -28.89 -13.82
N ASP A 309 8.88 -30.02 -14.17
CA ASP A 309 8.41 -31.36 -13.81
C ASP A 309 8.48 -31.66 -12.31
N ALA A 310 9.26 -30.88 -11.54
CA ALA A 310 9.31 -30.97 -10.08
C ALA A 310 8.16 -30.21 -9.36
N LEU A 311 7.34 -29.45 -10.10
CA LEU A 311 6.26 -28.67 -9.52
C LEU A 311 5.13 -29.59 -9.00
N PRO A 312 4.69 -29.47 -7.73
CA PRO A 312 3.58 -30.24 -7.17
C PRO A 312 2.27 -30.05 -7.96
N LEU A 313 1.45 -31.09 -8.08
CA LEU A 313 0.19 -31.10 -8.85
C LEU A 313 -0.76 -29.95 -8.46
N GLU A 314 -0.82 -29.61 -7.17
CA GLU A 314 -1.64 -28.49 -6.66
C GLU A 314 -1.18 -27.13 -7.24
N LEU A 315 0.12 -26.94 -7.38
CA LEU A 315 0.71 -25.72 -7.94
C LEU A 315 0.64 -25.68 -9.46
N GLN A 316 0.63 -26.84 -10.11
CA GLN A 316 0.40 -26.94 -11.54
C GLN A 316 -0.98 -26.37 -11.93
N ALA A 317 -2.02 -26.60 -11.11
CA ALA A 317 -3.35 -26.01 -11.33
C ALA A 317 -3.34 -24.48 -11.19
N LYS A 318 -2.55 -23.94 -10.26
CA LYS A 318 -2.39 -22.49 -10.10
C LYS A 318 -1.61 -21.86 -11.25
N LEU A 319 -0.54 -22.52 -11.70
CA LEU A 319 0.23 -22.09 -12.87
C LEU A 319 -0.63 -22.07 -14.14
N LEU A 320 -1.52 -23.05 -14.30
CA LEU A 320 -2.45 -23.08 -15.44
C LEU A 320 -3.32 -21.82 -15.48
N ARG A 321 -3.87 -21.39 -14.32
CA ARG A 321 -4.64 -20.13 -14.22
C ARG A 321 -3.81 -18.91 -14.64
N VAL A 322 -2.54 -18.84 -14.22
CA VAL A 322 -1.64 -17.75 -14.64
C VAL A 322 -1.43 -17.74 -16.15
N ILE A 323 -1.26 -18.92 -16.77
CA ILE A 323 -1.06 -19.03 -18.23
C ILE A 323 -2.32 -18.63 -19.01
N GLU A 324 -3.52 -19.00 -18.52
CA GLU A 324 -4.77 -18.83 -19.25
C GLU A 324 -5.40 -17.45 -19.05
N SER A 325 -5.45 -16.97 -17.82
CA SER A 325 -6.15 -15.73 -17.47
C SER A 325 -5.22 -14.61 -17.00
N GLY A 326 -3.95 -14.91 -16.73
CA GLY A 326 -3.03 -13.96 -16.10
C GLY A 326 -3.39 -13.67 -14.63
N GLU A 327 -4.11 -14.57 -13.96
CA GLU A 327 -4.67 -14.32 -12.64
C GLU A 327 -4.18 -15.35 -11.62
N PHE A 328 -3.91 -14.89 -10.41
CA PHE A 328 -3.57 -15.74 -9.27
C PHE A 328 -3.95 -15.06 -7.95
N GLU A 329 -3.89 -15.82 -6.86
CA GLU A 329 -4.14 -15.36 -5.51
C GLU A 329 -2.89 -15.54 -4.66
N ARG A 330 -2.59 -14.56 -3.78
CA ARG A 330 -1.51 -14.70 -2.80
C ARG A 330 -1.90 -15.68 -1.71
N LEU A 331 -0.92 -16.35 -1.14
CA LEU A 331 -1.14 -17.22 0.03
C LEU A 331 -1.76 -16.42 1.18
N GLY A 332 -2.88 -16.90 1.72
CA GLY A 332 -3.60 -16.24 2.82
C GLY A 332 -4.48 -15.07 2.41
N SER A 333 -4.73 -14.86 1.10
CA SER A 333 -5.63 -13.81 0.62
C SER A 333 -6.52 -14.32 -0.52
N PRO A 334 -7.84 -14.11 -0.45
CA PRO A 334 -8.75 -14.43 -1.56
C PRO A 334 -8.74 -13.37 -2.67
N ARG A 335 -7.89 -12.37 -2.58
CA ARG A 335 -7.83 -11.29 -3.57
C ARG A 335 -7.06 -11.74 -4.80
N THR A 336 -7.73 -11.75 -5.95
CA THR A 336 -7.12 -12.01 -7.25
C THR A 336 -6.19 -10.88 -7.66
N VAL A 337 -4.99 -11.25 -8.10
CA VAL A 337 -3.98 -10.37 -8.68
C VAL A 337 -3.87 -10.70 -10.16
N LYS A 338 -3.87 -9.68 -11.01
CA LYS A 338 -3.74 -9.83 -12.47
C LYS A 338 -2.37 -9.39 -12.92
N VAL A 339 -1.74 -10.20 -13.81
CA VAL A 339 -0.40 -9.98 -14.35
C VAL A 339 -0.35 -10.32 -15.83
N ASP A 340 0.56 -9.67 -16.54
CA ASP A 340 0.91 -9.99 -17.94
C ASP A 340 2.33 -10.58 -17.96
N VAL A 341 2.45 -11.91 -18.00
CA VAL A 341 3.72 -12.61 -17.89
C VAL A 341 3.90 -13.57 -19.05
N ARG A 342 5.01 -13.43 -19.80
CA ARG A 342 5.44 -14.45 -20.76
C ARG A 342 6.13 -15.59 -20.03
N ILE A 343 5.77 -16.84 -20.36
CA ILE A 343 6.29 -18.04 -19.68
C ILE A 343 7.26 -18.79 -20.58
N ILE A 344 8.45 -19.11 -20.05
CA ILE A 344 9.41 -20.05 -20.62
C ILE A 344 9.61 -21.14 -19.57
N ALA A 345 9.35 -22.39 -19.91
CA ALA A 345 9.54 -23.52 -19.02
C ALA A 345 10.67 -24.42 -19.51
N ALA A 346 11.43 -25.02 -18.60
CA ALA A 346 12.47 -25.98 -18.95
C ALA A 346 12.32 -27.27 -18.14
N THR A 347 12.70 -28.39 -18.78
CA THR A 347 12.72 -29.71 -18.14
C THR A 347 13.82 -30.58 -18.72
N ASN A 348 14.33 -31.52 -17.91
CA ASN A 348 15.22 -32.56 -18.33
C ASN A 348 14.52 -33.91 -18.55
N ARG A 349 13.20 -33.96 -18.33
CA ARG A 349 12.37 -35.17 -18.50
C ARG A 349 11.49 -35.08 -19.74
N ASP A 350 11.06 -36.23 -20.20
CA ASP A 350 9.97 -36.31 -21.16
C ASP A 350 8.62 -36.09 -20.46
N LEU A 351 8.10 -34.85 -20.53
CA LEU A 351 6.85 -34.48 -19.87
C LEU A 351 5.66 -35.33 -20.33
N ALA A 352 5.63 -35.79 -21.59
CA ALA A 352 4.56 -36.64 -22.07
C ALA A 352 4.51 -37.97 -21.29
N ARG A 353 5.67 -38.55 -20.98
CA ARG A 353 5.75 -39.73 -20.13
C ARG A 353 5.34 -39.45 -18.68
N VAL A 354 5.74 -38.29 -18.15
CA VAL A 354 5.37 -37.88 -16.77
C VAL A 354 3.86 -37.67 -16.66
N VAL A 355 3.20 -37.15 -17.71
CA VAL A 355 1.73 -37.03 -17.79
C VAL A 355 1.07 -38.42 -17.75
N CYS A 356 1.57 -39.39 -18.60
CA CYS A 356 1.06 -40.74 -18.57
C CYS A 356 1.20 -41.44 -17.20
N GLN A 357 2.19 -41.05 -16.40
CA GLN A 357 2.43 -41.54 -15.04
C GLN A 357 1.63 -40.82 -13.97
N GLY A 358 0.84 -39.81 -14.34
CA GLY A 358 0.05 -38.99 -13.40
C GLY A 358 0.87 -37.99 -12.59
N GLY A 359 2.15 -37.78 -12.91
CA GLY A 359 3.03 -36.83 -12.22
C GLY A 359 2.92 -35.39 -12.72
N PHE A 360 2.28 -35.18 -13.88
CA PHE A 360 2.06 -33.87 -14.48
C PHE A 360 0.67 -33.79 -15.10
N ARG A 361 0.02 -32.63 -14.99
CA ARG A 361 -1.33 -32.44 -15.53
C ARG A 361 -1.30 -32.31 -17.05
N GLU A 362 -2.20 -32.99 -17.72
CA GLU A 362 -2.33 -33.00 -19.17
C GLU A 362 -2.71 -31.61 -19.73
N ASP A 363 -3.63 -30.91 -19.06
CA ASP A 363 -4.07 -29.56 -19.42
C ASP A 363 -2.92 -28.55 -19.39
N LEU A 364 -2.10 -28.57 -18.33
CA LEU A 364 -0.92 -27.71 -18.21
C LEU A 364 0.14 -28.07 -19.27
N TYR A 365 0.35 -29.37 -19.57
CA TYR A 365 1.29 -29.80 -20.59
C TYR A 365 0.96 -29.18 -21.96
N TYR A 366 -0.30 -29.23 -22.40
CA TYR A 366 -0.68 -28.64 -23.69
C TYR A 366 -0.54 -27.11 -23.70
N ARG A 367 -0.75 -26.44 -22.59
CA ARG A 367 -0.55 -24.98 -22.49
C ARG A 367 0.91 -24.56 -22.44
N LEU A 368 1.81 -25.41 -21.91
CA LEU A 368 3.25 -25.16 -21.90
C LEU A 368 3.89 -25.54 -23.24
N ASN A 369 3.42 -26.61 -23.87
CA ASN A 369 4.00 -27.16 -25.09
C ASN A 369 3.42 -26.51 -26.36
N VAL A 370 3.32 -25.17 -26.39
CA VAL A 370 2.89 -24.44 -27.59
C VAL A 370 4.03 -24.35 -28.61
N PHE A 371 5.25 -24.07 -28.14
CA PHE A 371 6.45 -24.07 -28.96
C PHE A 371 7.55 -24.82 -28.21
N GLN A 372 8.00 -25.93 -28.78
CA GLN A 372 9.00 -26.78 -28.17
C GLN A 372 10.38 -26.55 -28.79
N ILE A 373 11.41 -26.40 -27.94
CA ILE A 373 12.81 -26.36 -28.33
C ILE A 373 13.52 -27.50 -27.62
N ILE A 374 14.10 -28.40 -28.43
CA ILE A 374 14.86 -29.55 -27.94
C ILE A 374 16.34 -29.20 -28.03
N VAL A 375 17.04 -29.10 -26.89
CA VAL A 375 18.47 -28.82 -26.84
C VAL A 375 19.22 -30.15 -26.90
N PRO A 376 20.01 -30.41 -27.98
CA PRO A 376 20.69 -31.68 -28.12
C PRO A 376 21.77 -31.88 -27.06
N PRO A 377 21.95 -33.11 -26.54
CA PRO A 377 23.01 -33.41 -25.60
C PRO A 377 24.40 -33.33 -26.30
N LEU A 378 25.46 -33.10 -25.51
CA LEU A 378 26.80 -32.84 -26.04
C LEU A 378 27.36 -34.04 -26.84
N ARG A 379 26.95 -35.28 -26.54
CA ARG A 379 27.29 -36.50 -27.27
C ARG A 379 26.79 -36.52 -28.74
N GLU A 380 25.72 -35.76 -29.04
CA GLU A 380 25.13 -35.63 -30.38
C GLU A 380 25.69 -34.42 -31.16
N ARG A 381 26.49 -33.54 -30.50
CA ARG A 381 27.15 -32.37 -31.09
C ARG A 381 28.64 -32.33 -30.78
N ARG A 382 29.35 -33.43 -31.07
CA ARG A 382 30.77 -33.60 -30.73
C ARG A 382 31.68 -32.54 -31.35
N GLU A 383 31.30 -32.00 -32.50
CA GLU A 383 32.00 -30.89 -33.17
C GLU A 383 32.02 -29.59 -32.34
N ASP A 384 31.05 -29.40 -31.43
CA ASP A 384 30.98 -28.22 -30.56
C ASP A 384 31.87 -28.33 -29.30
N ILE A 385 32.39 -29.53 -29.00
CA ILE A 385 33.21 -29.76 -27.78
C ILE A 385 34.45 -28.87 -27.76
N LEU A 386 35.17 -28.78 -28.87
CA LEU A 386 36.38 -27.97 -28.96
C LEU A 386 36.12 -26.46 -28.89
N PRO A 387 35.19 -25.89 -29.65
CA PRO A 387 34.81 -24.49 -29.53
C PRO A 387 34.38 -24.12 -28.10
N LEU A 388 33.57 -24.97 -27.45
CA LEU A 388 33.13 -24.77 -26.06
C LEU A 388 34.31 -24.81 -25.09
N LEU A 389 35.19 -25.82 -25.24
CA LEU A 389 36.41 -25.95 -24.39
C LEU A 389 37.30 -24.71 -24.50
N TRP A 390 37.58 -24.25 -25.72
CA TRP A 390 38.38 -23.03 -25.92
C TRP A 390 37.77 -21.80 -25.34
N SER A 391 36.46 -21.62 -25.45
CA SER A 391 35.77 -20.51 -24.79
C SER A 391 35.93 -20.53 -23.25
N PHE A 392 35.80 -21.73 -22.64
CA PHE A 392 36.00 -21.86 -21.21
C PHE A 392 37.47 -21.60 -20.81
N VAL A 393 38.44 -22.15 -21.56
CA VAL A 393 39.87 -21.92 -21.33
C VAL A 393 40.19 -20.43 -21.42
N GLN A 394 39.68 -19.71 -22.42
CA GLN A 394 39.88 -18.26 -22.55
C GLN A 394 39.27 -17.48 -21.37
N GLY A 395 38.06 -17.85 -20.94
CA GLY A 395 37.42 -17.25 -19.77
C GLY A 395 38.24 -17.49 -18.49
N PHE A 396 38.69 -18.70 -18.25
CA PHE A 396 39.55 -19.03 -17.08
C PHE A 396 40.93 -18.40 -17.17
N SER A 397 41.52 -18.34 -18.37
CA SER A 397 42.82 -17.69 -18.60
C SER A 397 42.83 -16.23 -18.14
N LYS A 398 41.77 -15.47 -18.50
CA LYS A 398 41.59 -14.08 -18.06
C LYS A 398 41.48 -13.97 -16.53
N ARG A 399 40.74 -14.89 -15.89
CA ARG A 399 40.51 -14.86 -14.43
C ARG A 399 41.73 -15.30 -13.63
N MET A 400 42.47 -16.32 -14.11
CA MET A 400 43.61 -16.92 -13.40
C MET A 400 44.97 -16.33 -13.79
N GLY A 401 44.99 -15.41 -14.78
CA GLY A 401 46.25 -14.85 -15.30
C GLY A 401 47.15 -15.88 -15.99
N LYS A 402 46.59 -17.02 -16.43
CA LYS A 402 47.34 -18.11 -17.10
C LYS A 402 47.17 -18.01 -18.62
N ARG A 403 48.22 -18.34 -19.38
CA ARG A 403 48.18 -18.33 -20.83
C ARG A 403 48.33 -19.78 -21.33
N ILE A 404 47.25 -20.30 -21.94
CA ILE A 404 47.26 -21.63 -22.59
C ILE A 404 47.34 -21.41 -24.08
N GLU A 405 48.31 -22.10 -24.71
CA GLU A 405 48.58 -22.00 -26.16
C GLU A 405 48.13 -23.23 -26.94
N SER A 406 48.15 -24.40 -26.28
CA SER A 406 47.77 -25.64 -26.99
C SER A 406 47.13 -26.67 -26.07
N ILE A 407 46.39 -27.56 -26.72
CA ILE A 407 45.77 -28.75 -26.11
C ILE A 407 46.34 -29.97 -26.85
N PRO A 408 46.90 -30.96 -26.15
CA PRO A 408 47.44 -32.16 -26.79
C PRO A 408 46.40 -32.94 -27.58
N GLN A 409 46.77 -33.44 -28.75
CA GLN A 409 45.86 -34.18 -29.66
C GLN A 409 45.18 -35.36 -28.94
N LYS A 410 45.94 -36.11 -28.12
CA LYS A 410 45.37 -37.20 -27.31
C LYS A 410 44.27 -36.76 -26.34
N GLY A 411 44.37 -35.54 -25.81
CA GLY A 411 43.33 -34.96 -24.97
C GLY A 411 42.08 -34.63 -25.75
N VAL A 412 42.23 -34.09 -26.95
CA VAL A 412 41.11 -33.79 -27.86
C VAL A 412 40.34 -35.05 -28.25
N GLU A 413 41.06 -36.13 -28.63
CA GLU A 413 40.47 -37.42 -28.99
C GLU A 413 39.70 -38.04 -27.82
N ALA A 414 40.27 -37.96 -26.60
CA ALA A 414 39.60 -38.44 -25.39
C ALA A 414 38.32 -37.67 -25.06
N LEU A 415 38.32 -36.34 -25.26
CA LEU A 415 37.11 -35.50 -25.07
C LEU A 415 36.00 -35.84 -26.06
N GLN A 416 36.36 -36.11 -27.34
CA GLN A 416 35.40 -36.45 -28.38
C GLN A 416 34.82 -37.86 -28.22
N ALA A 417 35.59 -38.77 -27.63
CA ALA A 417 35.16 -40.14 -27.37
C ALA A 417 34.28 -40.28 -26.14
N TYR A 418 34.35 -39.33 -25.21
CA TYR A 418 33.59 -39.38 -23.95
C TYR A 418 32.10 -39.03 -24.14
N SER A 419 31.23 -39.67 -23.38
CA SER A 419 29.77 -39.57 -23.53
C SER A 419 29.11 -38.33 -22.92
N TRP A 420 29.83 -37.61 -22.09
CA TRP A 420 29.41 -36.35 -21.43
C TRP A 420 28.05 -36.45 -20.74
N PRO A 421 27.85 -37.30 -19.71
CA PRO A 421 26.59 -37.43 -19.04
C PRO A 421 26.12 -36.12 -18.38
N GLY A 422 27.05 -35.27 -17.91
CA GLY A 422 26.78 -33.93 -17.40
C GLY A 422 26.85 -32.80 -18.42
N ASN A 423 26.95 -33.15 -19.71
CA ASN A 423 26.93 -32.24 -20.86
C ASN A 423 27.93 -31.06 -20.75
N VAL A 424 27.51 -29.86 -21.08
CA VAL A 424 28.35 -28.66 -21.09
C VAL A 424 28.81 -28.28 -19.68
N ARG A 425 27.96 -28.54 -18.65
CA ARG A 425 28.32 -28.28 -17.24
C ARG A 425 29.51 -29.15 -16.82
N GLU A 426 29.52 -30.40 -17.22
CA GLU A 426 30.65 -31.32 -16.96
C GLU A 426 31.92 -30.92 -17.73
N LEU A 427 31.78 -30.58 -19.03
CA LEU A 427 32.90 -30.08 -19.83
C LEU A 427 33.55 -28.83 -19.22
N ARG A 428 32.74 -27.88 -18.74
CA ARG A 428 33.24 -26.69 -18.04
C ARG A 428 34.01 -27.05 -16.77
N ASN A 429 33.50 -27.99 -15.96
CA ASN A 429 34.18 -28.45 -14.74
C ASN A 429 35.50 -29.17 -15.05
N VAL A 430 35.56 -29.95 -16.15
CA VAL A 430 36.80 -30.57 -16.61
C VAL A 430 37.80 -29.53 -17.07
N ALA A 431 37.37 -28.53 -17.83
CA ALA A 431 38.21 -27.41 -18.25
C ALA A 431 38.76 -26.62 -17.04
N GLU A 432 37.92 -26.31 -16.05
CA GLU A 432 38.31 -25.57 -14.86
C GLU A 432 39.37 -26.35 -14.03
N ARG A 433 39.13 -27.63 -13.81
CA ARG A 433 40.14 -28.50 -13.10
C ARG A 433 41.47 -28.55 -13.86
N ALA A 434 41.41 -28.72 -15.18
CA ALA A 434 42.62 -28.71 -16.01
C ALA A 434 43.37 -27.38 -15.93
N MET A 435 42.66 -26.26 -15.94
CA MET A 435 43.25 -24.93 -15.78
C MET A 435 43.89 -24.73 -14.40
N ILE A 436 43.28 -25.26 -13.34
CA ILE A 436 43.85 -25.19 -11.98
C ILE A 436 45.17 -25.97 -11.89
N SER A 437 45.19 -27.22 -12.41
CA SER A 437 46.30 -28.13 -12.31
C SER A 437 47.46 -27.83 -13.29
N THR A 438 47.20 -27.12 -14.38
CA THR A 438 48.23 -26.78 -15.38
C THR A 438 49.13 -25.64 -14.89
N THR A 439 50.43 -25.82 -14.92
CA THR A 439 51.46 -24.84 -14.56
C THR A 439 52.18 -24.21 -15.76
N GLY A 440 51.96 -24.73 -16.99
CA GLY A 440 52.59 -24.29 -18.24
C GLY A 440 51.58 -23.80 -19.29
N ALA A 441 52.05 -23.67 -20.54
CA ALA A 441 51.25 -23.22 -21.67
C ALA A 441 50.46 -24.34 -22.36
N VAL A 442 50.67 -25.60 -21.97
CA VAL A 442 50.00 -26.77 -22.55
C VAL A 442 48.93 -27.27 -21.56
N LEU A 443 47.67 -27.32 -21.97
CA LEU A 443 46.58 -27.76 -21.12
C LEU A 443 46.52 -29.29 -21.02
N HIS A 444 46.76 -29.81 -19.83
CA HIS A 444 46.60 -31.24 -19.58
C HIS A 444 45.19 -31.54 -19.11
N LEU A 445 44.46 -32.31 -19.94
CA LEU A 445 43.05 -32.67 -19.69
C LEU A 445 43.02 -34.08 -19.08
N ASP A 446 42.48 -34.18 -17.88
CA ASP A 446 42.14 -35.44 -17.24
C ASP A 446 40.66 -35.71 -17.45
N VAL A 447 40.35 -36.41 -18.52
CA VAL A 447 38.95 -36.80 -18.84
C VAL A 447 38.56 -37.92 -17.87
N PRO A 448 37.42 -37.83 -17.19
CA PRO A 448 36.98 -38.89 -16.30
C PRO A 448 36.95 -40.22 -17.07
N LYS A 449 37.75 -41.19 -16.62
CA LYS A 449 37.55 -42.54 -17.16
C LYS A 449 36.19 -42.99 -16.69
N MET A 450 35.30 -43.29 -17.65
CA MET A 450 34.10 -44.03 -17.29
C MET A 450 34.55 -45.26 -16.53
N ALA A 451 34.19 -45.33 -15.23
CA ALA A 451 33.90 -46.64 -14.69
C ALA A 451 32.90 -47.23 -15.66
N GLN A 452 33.28 -48.28 -16.39
CA GLN A 452 32.34 -49.07 -17.16
C GLN A 452 31.30 -49.59 -16.17
N SER A 453 30.31 -48.74 -15.87
CA SER A 453 29.05 -49.21 -15.39
C SER A 453 28.46 -49.90 -16.59
N GLY A 454 28.76 -51.17 -16.71
CA GLY A 454 28.09 -52.05 -17.64
C GLY A 454 26.57 -51.78 -17.43
N VAL A 455 25.97 -51.14 -18.44
CA VAL A 455 24.52 -51.18 -18.57
C VAL A 455 24.18 -52.65 -18.60
N GLY A 456 23.62 -53.14 -17.53
CA GLY A 456 23.27 -54.51 -17.33
C GLY A 456 22.49 -55.09 -18.51
N GLN A 457 23.16 -55.85 -19.32
CA GLN A 457 22.62 -57.19 -19.56
C GLN A 457 22.52 -57.79 -18.17
N SER A 458 21.38 -58.29 -17.79
CA SER A 458 21.14 -59.01 -16.57
C SER A 458 22.09 -60.21 -16.55
N GLU A 459 23.33 -59.99 -16.10
CA GLU A 459 24.25 -61.07 -15.83
C GLU A 459 23.62 -61.88 -14.72
N THR A 460 23.41 -63.15 -14.98
CA THR A 460 22.91 -64.07 -13.97
C THR A 460 23.92 -64.12 -12.82
N LEU A 461 23.47 -64.43 -11.63
CA LEU A 461 24.35 -64.51 -10.44
C LEU A 461 25.52 -65.48 -10.69
N GLU A 462 25.36 -66.45 -11.59
CA GLU A 462 26.36 -67.39 -12.02
C GLU A 462 27.44 -66.75 -12.92
N GLU A 463 27.06 -65.81 -13.80
CA GLU A 463 28.03 -65.09 -14.64
C GLU A 463 28.88 -64.13 -13.84
N VAL A 464 28.31 -63.41 -12.86
CA VAL A 464 29.06 -62.54 -11.94
C VAL A 464 29.99 -63.34 -11.06
N GLU A 465 29.56 -64.50 -10.53
CA GLU A 465 30.37 -65.42 -9.73
C GLU A 465 31.54 -65.96 -10.60
N LYS A 466 31.27 -66.36 -11.85
CA LYS A 466 32.27 -66.84 -12.79
C LYS A 466 33.35 -65.81 -13.09
N GLN A 467 32.95 -64.57 -13.34
CA GLN A 467 33.85 -63.48 -13.68
C GLN A 467 34.76 -63.10 -12.47
N HIS A 468 34.21 -63.05 -11.26
CA HIS A 468 34.94 -62.76 -10.05
C HIS A 468 35.96 -63.88 -9.68
N ILE A 469 35.59 -65.14 -9.92
CA ILE A 469 36.51 -66.28 -9.72
C ILE A 469 37.66 -66.24 -10.76
N ILE A 470 37.37 -65.93 -12.04
CA ILE A 470 38.39 -65.82 -13.10
C ILE A 470 39.35 -64.67 -12.77
N GLU A 471 38.88 -63.55 -12.30
CA GLU A 471 39.68 -62.39 -11.95
C GLU A 471 40.64 -62.72 -10.78
N ALA A 472 40.13 -63.37 -9.72
CA ALA A 472 40.98 -63.84 -8.61
C ALA A 472 42.02 -64.88 -9.06
N LEU A 473 41.66 -65.79 -9.96
CA LEU A 473 42.58 -66.77 -10.54
C LEU A 473 43.66 -66.13 -11.39
N ASN A 474 43.35 -65.13 -12.19
CA ASN A 474 44.31 -64.37 -12.98
C ASN A 474 45.29 -63.58 -12.10
N THR A 475 44.82 -62.97 -11.05
CA THR A 475 45.65 -62.21 -10.08
C THR A 475 46.64 -63.12 -9.36
N THR A 476 46.25 -64.36 -9.06
CA THR A 476 47.09 -65.35 -8.34
C THR A 476 47.86 -66.30 -9.28
N GLY A 477 47.86 -66.02 -10.60
CA GLY A 477 48.54 -66.88 -11.59
C GLY A 477 47.98 -68.30 -11.63
N TRP A 478 46.65 -68.43 -11.41
CA TRP A 478 45.92 -69.73 -11.37
C TRP A 478 46.29 -70.62 -10.19
N ARG A 479 46.79 -70.05 -9.10
CA ARG A 479 47.05 -70.79 -7.85
C ARG A 479 45.77 -70.83 -7.01
N VAL A 480 45.12 -72.01 -6.92
CA VAL A 480 43.86 -72.19 -6.21
C VAL A 480 44.02 -72.18 -4.69
N SER A 481 45.05 -72.89 -4.17
CA SER A 481 45.26 -73.08 -2.73
C SER A 481 46.64 -72.59 -2.26
N GLY A 482 46.86 -72.37 -0.94
CA GLY A 482 48.11 -71.90 -0.31
C GLY A 482 48.06 -70.38 -0.01
N LYS A 483 49.17 -69.91 0.60
CA LYS A 483 49.34 -68.48 0.95
C LYS A 483 49.34 -67.66 -0.34
N ASP A 484 48.48 -66.64 -0.37
CA ASP A 484 48.23 -65.81 -1.55
C ASP A 484 47.48 -66.55 -2.73
N GLY A 485 46.75 -67.63 -2.49
CA GLY A 485 45.94 -68.33 -3.46
C GLY A 485 44.57 -67.72 -3.69
N ALA A 486 43.91 -68.04 -4.83
CA ALA A 486 42.63 -67.48 -5.18
C ALA A 486 41.53 -67.77 -4.14
N ALA A 487 41.59 -68.94 -3.44
CA ALA A 487 40.67 -69.30 -2.38
C ALA A 487 40.80 -68.36 -1.18
N GLU A 488 41.99 -67.92 -0.83
CA GLU A 488 42.24 -66.98 0.27
C GLU A 488 41.76 -65.56 -0.06
N ILE A 489 42.01 -65.08 -1.30
CA ILE A 489 41.51 -63.80 -1.81
C ILE A 489 39.97 -63.76 -1.82
N LEU A 490 39.34 -64.83 -2.19
CA LEU A 490 37.89 -64.98 -2.26
C LEU A 490 37.24 -65.29 -0.90
N GLY A 491 38.06 -65.53 0.16
CA GLY A 491 37.59 -65.85 1.50
C GLY A 491 36.80 -67.19 1.60
N ILE A 492 37.09 -68.16 0.71
CA ILE A 492 36.40 -69.46 0.69
C ILE A 492 37.39 -70.62 0.76
N ASN A 493 36.89 -71.76 1.20
CA ASN A 493 37.71 -72.97 1.29
C ASN A 493 38.19 -73.42 -0.13
N PRO A 494 39.46 -73.84 -0.32
CA PRO A 494 39.99 -74.29 -1.61
C PRO A 494 39.15 -75.36 -2.31
N LYS A 495 38.64 -76.36 -1.55
CA LYS A 495 37.73 -77.40 -2.12
C LYS A 495 36.40 -76.83 -2.62
N THR A 496 35.91 -75.80 -1.90
CA THR A 496 34.68 -75.10 -2.33
C THR A 496 34.90 -74.31 -3.62
N LEU A 497 36.08 -73.68 -3.76
CA LEU A 497 36.45 -72.98 -4.98
C LEU A 497 36.61 -73.94 -6.17
N GLU A 498 37.25 -75.08 -6.00
CA GLU A 498 37.39 -76.11 -7.01
C GLU A 498 36.02 -76.66 -7.48
N SER A 499 35.12 -76.95 -6.52
CA SER A 499 33.76 -77.38 -6.86
C SER A 499 32.96 -76.34 -7.64
N ARG A 500 33.06 -75.06 -7.28
CA ARG A 500 32.46 -73.94 -7.99
C ARG A 500 33.06 -73.76 -9.39
N MET A 501 34.38 -73.85 -9.52
CA MET A 501 35.07 -73.82 -10.80
C MET A 501 34.58 -74.91 -11.74
N GLN A 502 34.44 -76.16 -11.24
CA GLN A 502 33.88 -77.26 -12.04
C GLN A 502 32.44 -77.01 -12.48
N ARG A 503 31.57 -76.53 -11.55
CA ARG A 503 30.18 -76.21 -11.86
C ARG A 503 30.06 -75.11 -12.90
N LEU A 504 30.93 -74.05 -12.84
CA LEU A 504 30.92 -72.90 -13.75
C LEU A 504 31.75 -73.12 -15.02
N GLY A 505 32.32 -74.29 -15.20
CA GLY A 505 33.11 -74.63 -16.40
C GLY A 505 34.42 -73.80 -16.55
N ILE A 506 35.07 -73.44 -15.39
CA ILE A 506 36.29 -72.61 -15.40
C ILE A 506 37.51 -73.55 -15.45
N HIS A 507 38.17 -73.56 -16.60
CA HIS A 507 39.40 -74.35 -16.79
C HIS A 507 40.52 -73.44 -17.26
N ARG A 508 41.78 -73.75 -16.85
CA ARG A 508 42.97 -73.05 -17.33
C ARG A 508 43.15 -73.33 -18.84
N SER A 509 42.95 -72.31 -19.67
CA SER A 509 43.20 -72.42 -21.09
C SER A 509 44.71 -72.74 -21.32
N LYS A 510 45.05 -73.88 -21.92
CA LYS A 510 46.38 -74.13 -22.42
C LYS A 510 46.65 -73.25 -23.62
N LYS A 511 47.23 -72.05 -23.39
CA LYS A 511 47.89 -71.30 -24.46
C LYS A 511 49.38 -71.67 -24.40
N ASN A 512 49.77 -72.31 -25.48
CA ASN A 512 51.09 -72.57 -26.06
C ASN A 512 52.32 -72.04 -25.29
N ALA A 513 53.20 -72.99 -25.07
CA ALA A 513 54.63 -72.81 -24.70
C ALA A 513 55.33 -71.96 -25.75
#